data_ba32b08b81fe606fccd7acfada139eee
#
_entry.id   ba32b08b81fe606fccd7acfada139eee
#
_cell.length_a   1.000
_cell.length_b   1.000
_cell.length_c   1.000
_cell.angle_alpha   90.00
_cell.angle_beta   90.00
_cell.angle_gamma   90.00
#
_symmetry.space_group_name_H-M   'P 1'
#
loop_
_entity.id
_entity.type
_entity.pdbx_description
1 polymer ?
#
loop_
_entity_poly.entity_id
_entity_poly.type
_entity_poly.pdbx_seq_one_letter_code
_entity_poly.pdbx_strand_id
1 'polypeptide(L)'
;KYRINITGSNSKMLSNEIASTLGGRFVIMNIYPYSFSEYLIANHMKKNYLDVISTKDKADVQNQYNQYVTYGAFPELTEINNKRVFLNSIYQTVYLGDIITRNKITNDFAVRLILKKIAESITKPLSFSRLTNILKSTGTSIGKQTVINYVGYMTDSYLLFTLQNYA
;
A
#
# COMPACT_ATOMS: atom_id res chain seq x y z
N LYS A 1 -20.18 4.52 -30.20
CA LYS A 1 -18.82 4.19 -29.74
C LYS A 1 -18.83 4.36 -28.21
N TYR A 2 -18.62 3.30 -27.46
CA TYR A 2 -18.68 3.35 -25.98
C TYR A 2 -17.27 3.43 -25.42
N ARG A 3 -17.07 4.18 -24.33
CA ARG A 3 -15.91 4.10 -23.44
C ARG A 3 -16.31 3.24 -22.24
N ILE A 4 -15.55 2.19 -21.99
CA ILE A 4 -15.75 1.30 -20.85
C ILE A 4 -14.56 1.50 -19.92
N ASN A 5 -14.82 1.85 -18.64
CA ASN A 5 -13.80 1.92 -17.61
C ASN A 5 -14.08 0.80 -16.60
N ILE A 6 -13.03 0.02 -16.29
CA ILE A 6 -13.08 -1.05 -15.30
C ILE A 6 -12.10 -0.66 -14.20
N THR A 7 -12.51 -0.79 -12.95
CA THR A 7 -11.69 -0.44 -11.79
C THR A 7 -11.57 -1.63 -10.85
N GLY A 8 -10.47 -1.72 -10.12
CA GLY A 8 -10.24 -2.74 -9.11
C GLY A 8 -9.05 -2.42 -8.23
N SER A 9 -9.06 -2.96 -7.00
CA SER A 9 -8.04 -2.77 -5.98
C SER A 9 -6.80 -3.66 -6.15
N ASN A 10 -6.82 -4.60 -7.10
CA ASN A 10 -5.73 -5.56 -7.30
C ASN A 10 -5.18 -5.46 -8.73
N SER A 11 -3.90 -5.09 -8.85
CA SER A 11 -3.25 -4.83 -10.14
C SER A 11 -3.14 -6.07 -11.03
N LYS A 12 -2.87 -7.23 -10.46
CA LYS A 12 -2.66 -8.48 -11.21
C LYS A 12 -3.95 -9.04 -11.78
N MET A 13 -5.02 -8.93 -11.03
CA MET A 13 -6.31 -9.45 -11.47
C MET A 13 -6.86 -8.68 -12.66
N LEU A 14 -6.81 -7.36 -12.59
CA LEU A 14 -7.23 -6.52 -13.73
C LEU A 14 -6.35 -6.74 -14.96
N SER A 15 -5.04 -6.86 -14.81
CA SER A 15 -4.15 -7.00 -15.95
C SER A 15 -4.25 -8.37 -16.61
N ASN A 16 -4.32 -9.47 -15.86
CA ASN A 16 -4.29 -10.82 -16.43
C ASN A 16 -5.66 -11.30 -16.94
N GLU A 17 -6.73 -11.07 -16.18
CA GLU A 17 -8.08 -11.47 -16.60
C GLU A 17 -8.59 -10.60 -17.77
N ILE A 18 -8.32 -9.31 -17.73
CA ILE A 18 -8.71 -8.39 -18.79
C ILE A 18 -7.81 -8.55 -20.03
N ALA A 19 -6.51 -8.79 -19.85
CA ALA A 19 -5.59 -8.99 -20.96
C ALA A 19 -5.96 -10.22 -21.78
N SER A 20 -6.36 -11.33 -21.13
CA SER A 20 -6.81 -12.53 -21.82
C SER A 20 -8.12 -12.32 -22.57
N THR A 21 -9.04 -11.51 -22.04
CA THR A 21 -10.37 -11.30 -22.63
C THR A 21 -10.38 -10.21 -23.70
N LEU A 22 -9.62 -9.13 -23.53
CA LEU A 22 -9.64 -7.96 -24.42
C LEU A 22 -8.51 -7.94 -25.46
N GLY A 23 -7.63 -8.95 -25.47
CA GLY A 23 -6.60 -9.08 -26.51
C GLY A 23 -5.71 -7.84 -26.64
N GLY A 24 -5.32 -7.20 -25.55
CA GLY A 24 -4.43 -6.03 -25.55
C GLY A 24 -5.09 -4.69 -25.91
N ARG A 25 -6.41 -4.62 -26.05
CA ARG A 25 -7.15 -3.40 -26.41
C ARG A 25 -7.57 -2.58 -25.20
N PHE A 26 -6.67 -2.36 -24.25
CA PHE A 26 -6.92 -1.59 -23.03
C PHE A 26 -5.69 -0.80 -22.61
N VAL A 27 -5.90 0.22 -21.80
CA VAL A 27 -4.84 1.02 -21.18
C VAL A 27 -5.01 0.90 -19.68
N ILE A 28 -3.93 0.54 -18.99
CA ILE A 28 -3.89 0.48 -17.52
C ILE A 28 -3.51 1.87 -17.01
N MET A 29 -4.32 2.38 -16.09
CA MET A 29 -4.03 3.59 -15.32
C MET A 29 -3.97 3.24 -13.84
N ASN A 30 -2.81 3.41 -13.22
CA ASN A 30 -2.66 3.27 -11.78
C ASN A 30 -3.01 4.59 -11.10
N ILE A 31 -3.94 4.53 -10.15
CA ILE A 31 -4.33 5.67 -9.32
C ILE A 31 -3.83 5.40 -7.91
N TYR A 32 -2.97 6.29 -7.44
CA TYR A 32 -2.38 6.22 -6.11
C TYR A 32 -3.04 7.23 -5.17
N PRO A 33 -2.91 7.07 -3.85
CA PRO A 33 -3.22 8.14 -2.90
C PRO A 33 -2.46 9.42 -3.25
N TYR A 34 -2.91 10.57 -2.74
CA TYR A 34 -2.29 11.85 -3.01
C TYR A 34 -0.79 11.86 -2.72
N SER A 35 0.00 12.43 -3.61
CA SER A 35 1.34 12.90 -3.29
C SER A 35 1.27 14.00 -2.22
N PHE A 36 2.36 14.32 -1.55
CA PHE A 36 2.34 15.37 -0.53
C PHE A 36 1.90 16.73 -1.09
N SER A 37 2.28 17.04 -2.35
CA SER A 37 1.84 18.27 -3.01
C SER A 37 0.33 18.29 -3.28
N GLU A 38 -0.25 17.19 -3.74
CA GLU A 38 -1.70 17.06 -3.93
C GLU A 38 -2.44 17.08 -2.62
N TYR A 39 -1.89 16.45 -1.57
CA TYR A 39 -2.44 16.49 -0.22
C TYR A 39 -2.51 17.91 0.33
N LEU A 40 -1.47 18.74 0.14
CA LEU A 40 -1.49 20.15 0.54
C LEU A 40 -2.57 20.94 -0.20
N ILE A 41 -2.72 20.71 -1.50
CA ILE A 41 -3.77 21.34 -2.31
C ILE A 41 -5.16 20.94 -1.82
N ALA A 42 -5.39 19.64 -1.57
CA ALA A 42 -6.67 19.12 -1.06
C ALA A 42 -7.02 19.68 0.32
N ASN A 43 -6.02 20.00 1.15
CA ASN A 43 -6.20 20.66 2.45
C ASN A 43 -6.16 22.21 2.35
N HIS A 44 -6.42 22.78 1.18
CA HIS A 44 -6.52 24.22 0.94
C HIS A 44 -5.24 25.02 1.27
N MET A 45 -4.07 24.36 1.31
CA MET A 45 -2.81 25.07 1.44
C MET A 45 -2.46 25.81 0.14
N LYS A 46 -1.84 26.99 0.26
CA LYS A 46 -1.44 27.80 -0.90
C LYS A 46 -0.57 26.97 -1.87
N LYS A 47 -0.80 27.14 -3.17
CA LYS A 47 -0.13 26.36 -4.24
C LYS A 47 1.40 26.39 -4.23
N ASN A 48 2.02 27.44 -3.64
CA ASN A 48 3.46 27.63 -3.64
C ASN A 48 4.05 27.41 -2.24
N TYR A 49 4.01 26.16 -1.75
CA TYR A 49 4.73 25.78 -0.52
C TYR A 49 6.26 25.87 -0.68
N LEU A 50 6.78 26.04 -1.91
CA LEU A 50 8.19 26.38 -2.17
C LEU A 50 8.51 27.84 -1.84
N ASP A 51 7.50 28.73 -1.83
CA ASP A 51 7.59 30.14 -1.45
C ASP A 51 7.25 30.37 0.03
N VAL A 52 7.47 29.36 0.86
CA VAL A 52 7.22 29.44 2.31
C VAL A 52 8.18 30.45 2.96
N ILE A 53 7.72 31.67 3.11
CA ILE A 53 8.56 32.81 3.52
C ILE A 53 8.54 32.99 5.04
N SER A 54 7.40 32.73 5.71
CA SER A 54 7.24 32.96 7.14
C SER A 54 7.48 31.72 8.00
N THR A 55 7.91 31.94 9.26
CA THR A 55 8.06 30.86 10.26
C THR A 55 6.73 30.13 10.51
N LYS A 56 5.60 30.86 10.46
CA LYS A 56 4.26 30.30 10.60
C LYS A 56 3.96 29.33 9.45
N ASP A 57 4.20 29.74 8.20
CA ASP A 57 3.95 28.88 7.04
C ASP A 57 4.77 27.59 7.11
N LYS A 58 6.03 27.68 7.58
CA LYS A 58 6.89 26.50 7.82
C LYS A 58 6.29 25.56 8.85
N ALA A 59 5.78 26.08 9.96
CA ALA A 59 5.13 25.30 11.00
C ALA A 59 3.87 24.62 10.49
N ASP A 60 3.06 25.33 9.68
CA ASP A 60 1.84 24.79 9.09
C ASP A 60 2.15 23.65 8.10
N VAL A 61 3.14 23.83 7.21
CA VAL A 61 3.59 22.78 6.29
C VAL A 61 4.14 21.57 7.05
N GLN A 62 4.95 21.81 8.10
CA GLN A 62 5.48 20.72 8.93
C GLN A 62 4.37 19.94 9.65
N ASN A 63 3.33 20.61 10.14
CA ASN A 63 2.18 19.97 10.74
C ASN A 63 1.42 19.10 9.71
N GLN A 64 1.19 19.63 8.51
CA GLN A 64 0.57 18.86 7.42
C GLN A 64 1.44 17.65 7.02
N TYR A 65 2.75 17.80 6.98
CA TYR A 65 3.66 16.69 6.72
C TYR A 65 3.57 15.59 7.79
N ASN A 66 3.49 15.97 9.06
CA ASN A 66 3.31 15.02 10.16
C ASN A 66 1.98 14.27 10.05
N GLN A 67 0.90 14.95 9.65
CA GLN A 67 -0.40 14.33 9.40
C GLN A 67 -0.32 13.36 8.19
N TYR A 68 0.30 13.79 7.11
CA TYR A 68 0.52 12.99 5.90
C TYR A 68 1.29 11.70 6.20
N VAL A 69 2.39 11.78 6.93
CA VAL A 69 3.20 10.61 7.31
C VAL A 69 2.46 9.68 8.29
N THR A 70 1.65 10.26 9.19
CA THR A 70 0.94 9.48 10.22
C THR A 70 -0.27 8.73 9.67
N TYR A 71 -1.05 9.37 8.78
CA TYR A 71 -2.33 8.83 8.31
C TYR A 71 -2.34 8.48 6.83
N GLY A 72 -1.30 8.83 6.08
CA GLY A 72 -1.30 8.68 4.63
C GLY A 72 -2.15 9.73 3.95
N ALA A 73 -2.49 9.47 2.69
CA ALA A 73 -3.12 10.47 1.83
C ALA A 73 -4.22 9.90 0.93
N PHE A 74 -5.03 9.00 1.45
CA PHE A 74 -6.27 8.64 0.79
C PHE A 74 -7.17 9.89 0.72
N PRO A 75 -7.79 10.19 -0.43
CA PRO A 75 -8.62 11.38 -0.61
C PRO A 75 -9.70 11.54 0.46
N GLU A 76 -10.31 10.43 0.87
CA GLU A 76 -11.38 10.39 1.87
C GLU A 76 -10.94 10.88 3.25
N LEU A 77 -9.63 10.80 3.56
CA LEU A 77 -9.09 11.24 4.85
C LEU A 77 -9.14 12.76 5.05
N THR A 78 -9.38 13.53 3.99
CA THR A 78 -9.58 14.97 4.10
C THR A 78 -10.92 15.33 4.76
N GLU A 79 -11.91 14.44 4.67
CA GLU A 79 -13.28 14.67 5.15
C GLU A 79 -13.64 13.84 6.40
N ILE A 80 -12.85 12.77 6.68
CA ILE A 80 -13.16 11.83 7.76
C ILE A 80 -12.52 12.26 9.08
N ASN A 81 -13.35 12.37 10.14
CA ASN A 81 -12.88 12.70 11.48
C ASN A 81 -12.09 11.58 12.13
N ASN A 82 -12.54 10.33 12.01
CA ASN A 82 -11.87 9.17 12.61
C ASN A 82 -11.01 8.42 11.60
N LYS A 83 -9.86 9.02 11.25
CA LYS A 83 -8.91 8.50 10.27
C LYS A 83 -8.44 7.07 10.59
N ARG A 84 -8.22 6.75 11.87
CA ARG A 84 -7.74 5.41 12.27
C ARG A 84 -8.76 4.31 12.01
N VAL A 85 -10.02 4.56 12.28
CA VAL A 85 -11.10 3.59 12.01
C VAL A 85 -11.21 3.35 10.52
N PHE A 86 -11.17 4.40 9.72
CA PHE A 86 -11.21 4.30 8.26
C PHE A 86 -10.03 3.47 7.72
N LEU A 87 -8.80 3.82 8.12
CA LEU A 87 -7.59 3.08 7.69
C LEU A 87 -7.63 1.62 8.12
N ASN A 88 -8.13 1.34 9.33
CA ASN A 88 -8.27 -0.03 9.79
C ASN A 88 -9.30 -0.81 8.96
N SER A 89 -10.40 -0.19 8.55
CA SER A 89 -11.39 -0.84 7.68
C SER A 89 -10.81 -1.17 6.29
N ILE A 90 -10.06 -0.25 5.69
CA ILE A 90 -9.34 -0.51 4.43
C ILE A 90 -8.35 -1.66 4.61
N TYR A 91 -7.53 -1.61 5.67
CA TYR A 91 -6.56 -2.66 5.96
C TYR A 91 -7.25 -4.03 6.10
N GLN A 92 -8.35 -4.12 6.85
CA GLN A 92 -9.08 -5.37 7.02
C GLN A 92 -9.67 -5.87 5.68
N THR A 93 -10.21 -4.98 4.86
CA THR A 93 -10.74 -5.34 3.54
C THR A 93 -9.65 -5.91 2.63
N VAL A 94 -8.50 -5.24 2.54
CA VAL A 94 -7.36 -5.70 1.74
C VAL A 94 -6.79 -7.00 2.31
N TYR A 95 -6.57 -7.05 3.63
CA TYR A 95 -5.98 -8.20 4.30
C TYR A 95 -6.83 -9.46 4.17
N LEU A 96 -8.10 -9.37 4.57
CA LEU A 96 -8.99 -10.54 4.56
C LEU A 96 -9.48 -10.89 3.16
N GLY A 97 -9.84 -9.90 2.35
CA GLY A 97 -10.39 -10.09 1.02
C GLY A 97 -9.31 -10.42 -0.02
N ASP A 98 -8.38 -9.49 -0.20
CA ASP A 98 -7.42 -9.57 -1.32
C ASP A 98 -6.22 -10.47 -1.04
N ILE A 99 -5.82 -10.63 0.23
CA ILE A 99 -4.67 -11.48 0.57
C ILE A 99 -5.14 -12.86 1.01
N ILE A 100 -5.89 -12.98 2.10
CA ILE A 100 -6.22 -14.26 2.71
C ILE A 100 -7.22 -15.06 1.86
N THR A 101 -8.42 -14.52 1.66
CA THR A 101 -9.53 -15.25 1.02
C THR A 101 -9.22 -15.56 -0.44
N ARG A 102 -8.77 -14.55 -1.18
CA ARG A 102 -8.49 -14.70 -2.62
C ARG A 102 -7.41 -15.72 -2.92
N ASN A 103 -6.35 -15.76 -2.11
CA ASN A 103 -5.25 -16.71 -2.31
C ASN A 103 -5.41 -17.99 -1.50
N LYS A 104 -6.58 -18.21 -0.88
CA LYS A 104 -6.91 -19.42 -0.09
C LYS A 104 -5.82 -19.73 0.95
N ILE A 105 -5.32 -18.70 1.62
CA ILE A 105 -4.26 -18.86 2.61
C ILE A 105 -4.85 -19.46 3.89
N THR A 106 -4.29 -20.57 4.33
CA THR A 106 -4.70 -21.25 5.56
C THR A 106 -3.86 -20.85 6.77
N ASN A 107 -2.63 -20.36 6.56
CA ASN A 107 -1.73 -19.95 7.63
C ASN A 107 -1.75 -18.43 7.81
N ASP A 108 -2.82 -17.91 8.42
CA ASP A 108 -3.00 -16.50 8.76
C ASP A 108 -1.89 -15.95 9.68
N PHE A 109 -1.45 -16.77 10.64
CA PHE A 109 -0.38 -16.39 11.58
C PHE A 109 0.91 -16.00 10.84
N ALA A 110 1.31 -16.79 9.84
CA ALA A 110 2.51 -16.51 9.06
C ALA A 110 2.41 -15.18 8.30
N VAL A 111 1.25 -14.90 7.70
CA VAL A 111 1.01 -13.65 6.97
C VAL A 111 1.11 -12.45 7.91
N ARG A 112 0.46 -12.51 9.09
CA ARG A 112 0.52 -11.44 10.11
C ARG A 112 1.95 -11.21 10.61
N LEU A 113 2.70 -12.29 10.85
CA LEU A 113 4.08 -12.19 11.31
C LEU A 113 4.98 -11.54 10.24
N ILE A 114 4.81 -11.94 8.97
CA ILE A 114 5.53 -11.32 7.85
C ILE A 114 5.22 -9.82 7.79
N LEU A 115 3.94 -9.43 7.79
CA LEU A 115 3.52 -8.03 7.77
C LEU A 115 4.12 -7.23 8.93
N LYS A 116 4.05 -7.79 10.16
CA LYS A 116 4.65 -7.16 11.33
C LYS A 116 6.16 -6.96 11.15
N LYS A 117 6.88 -7.96 10.65
CA LYS A 117 8.34 -7.87 10.44
C LYS A 117 8.72 -6.91 9.33
N ILE A 118 7.92 -6.81 8.28
CA ILE A 118 8.10 -5.79 7.23
C ILE A 118 7.88 -4.40 7.82
N ALA A 119 6.80 -4.18 8.56
CA ALA A 119 6.51 -2.88 9.19
C ALA A 119 7.62 -2.44 10.17
N GLU A 120 8.18 -3.37 10.96
CA GLU A 120 9.32 -3.11 11.86
C GLU A 120 10.63 -2.81 11.11
N SER A 121 10.71 -3.12 9.81
CA SER A 121 11.93 -3.06 8.99
C SER A 121 11.84 -2.07 7.83
N ILE A 122 10.87 -1.17 7.82
CA ILE A 122 10.61 -0.23 6.70
C ILE A 122 11.86 0.56 6.28
N THR A 123 12.75 0.88 7.22
CA THR A 123 13.98 1.63 6.97
C THR A 123 15.23 0.75 6.79
N LYS A 124 15.06 -0.58 6.76
CA LYS A 124 16.18 -1.53 6.73
C LYS A 124 15.99 -2.57 5.63
N PRO A 125 17.09 -3.03 5.00
CA PRO A 125 17.01 -4.14 4.06
C PRO A 125 16.45 -5.39 4.73
N LEU A 126 15.48 -6.03 4.08
CA LEU A 126 14.85 -7.26 4.56
C LEU A 126 14.90 -8.32 3.45
N SER A 127 15.50 -9.47 3.76
CA SER A 127 15.56 -10.58 2.80
C SER A 127 14.50 -11.65 3.08
N PHE A 128 14.05 -12.32 2.03
CA PHE A 128 13.13 -13.46 2.14
C PHE A 128 13.69 -14.58 3.01
N SER A 129 15.02 -14.82 2.96
CA SER A 129 15.68 -15.81 3.81
C SER A 129 15.57 -15.45 5.29
N ARG A 130 15.74 -14.17 5.64
CA ARG A 130 15.58 -13.67 7.01
C ARG A 130 14.14 -13.85 7.49
N LEU A 131 13.15 -13.50 6.68
CA LEU A 131 11.73 -13.71 7.00
C LEU A 131 11.42 -15.20 7.23
N THR A 132 11.92 -16.07 6.36
CA THR A 132 11.76 -17.52 6.48
C THR A 132 12.36 -18.05 7.79
N ASN A 133 13.54 -17.59 8.17
CA ASN A 133 14.20 -18.02 9.42
C ASN A 133 13.42 -17.52 10.66
N ILE A 134 12.88 -16.31 10.63
CA ILE A 134 12.01 -15.80 11.70
C ILE A 134 10.76 -16.67 11.84
N LEU A 135 10.11 -17.06 10.74
CA LEU A 135 8.95 -17.94 10.79
C LEU A 135 9.32 -19.32 11.37
N LYS A 136 10.43 -19.90 10.95
CA LYS A 136 10.90 -21.18 11.49
C LYS A 136 11.19 -21.11 12.99
N SER A 137 11.76 -20.02 13.49
CA SER A 137 12.03 -19.84 14.93
C SER A 137 10.76 -19.77 15.79
N THR A 138 9.60 -19.48 15.20
CA THR A 138 8.29 -19.52 15.89
C THR A 138 7.58 -20.86 15.76
N GLY A 139 8.25 -21.90 15.26
CA GLY A 139 7.66 -23.22 15.04
C GLY A 139 6.82 -23.33 13.75
N THR A 140 6.82 -22.30 12.92
CA THR A 140 6.04 -22.29 11.68
C THR A 140 6.87 -22.87 10.54
N SER A 141 6.50 -24.08 10.07
CA SER A 141 7.18 -24.75 8.96
C SER A 141 6.68 -24.22 7.62
N ILE A 142 7.29 -23.13 7.13
CA ILE A 142 6.99 -22.55 5.82
C ILE A 142 8.27 -22.42 5.01
N GLY A 143 8.20 -22.83 3.74
CA GLY A 143 9.31 -22.70 2.79
C GLY A 143 9.51 -21.24 2.33
N LYS A 144 10.74 -20.94 1.87
CA LYS A 144 11.09 -19.61 1.34
C LYS A 144 10.18 -19.20 0.17
N GLN A 145 9.79 -20.16 -0.70
CA GLN A 145 8.90 -19.86 -1.82
C GLN A 145 7.53 -19.38 -1.37
N THR A 146 6.99 -19.96 -0.31
CA THR A 146 5.70 -19.51 0.27
C THR A 146 5.80 -18.10 0.83
N VAL A 147 6.93 -17.75 1.47
CA VAL A 147 7.18 -16.38 1.94
C VAL A 147 7.23 -15.39 0.77
N ILE A 148 7.91 -15.76 -0.32
CA ILE A 148 7.96 -14.95 -1.56
C ILE A 148 6.54 -14.74 -2.10
N ASN A 149 5.73 -15.81 -2.18
CA ASN A 149 4.37 -15.72 -2.67
C ASN A 149 3.50 -14.79 -1.78
N TYR A 150 3.60 -14.91 -0.45
CA TYR A 150 2.84 -14.07 0.46
C TYR A 150 3.20 -12.58 0.32
N VAL A 151 4.50 -12.26 0.22
CA VAL A 151 4.93 -10.88 -0.05
C VAL A 151 4.46 -10.42 -1.42
N GLY A 152 4.46 -11.30 -2.43
CA GLY A 152 3.89 -11.03 -3.75
C GLY A 152 2.40 -10.65 -3.67
N TYR A 153 1.59 -11.40 -2.93
CA TYR A 153 0.16 -11.07 -2.74
C TYR A 153 -0.07 -9.72 -2.06
N MET A 154 0.79 -9.38 -1.09
CA MET A 154 0.75 -8.07 -0.43
C MET A 154 1.12 -6.93 -1.39
N THR A 155 2.06 -7.16 -2.30
CA THR A 155 2.45 -6.19 -3.33
C THR A 155 1.36 -6.06 -4.40
N ASP A 156 0.78 -7.17 -4.86
CA ASP A 156 -0.29 -7.19 -5.86
C ASP A 156 -1.56 -6.47 -5.38
N SER A 157 -1.80 -6.48 -4.06
CA SER A 157 -2.92 -5.77 -3.42
C SER A 157 -2.60 -4.32 -3.01
N TYR A 158 -1.47 -3.78 -3.45
CA TYR A 158 -0.98 -2.45 -3.07
C TYR A 158 -0.83 -2.18 -1.55
N LEU A 159 -0.79 -3.25 -0.74
CA LEU A 159 -0.51 -3.11 0.69
C LEU A 159 0.97 -2.81 0.94
N LEU A 160 1.84 -3.27 0.06
CA LEU A 160 3.29 -3.04 0.10
C LEU A 160 3.80 -2.54 -1.26
N PHE A 161 4.82 -1.69 -1.19
CA PHE A 161 5.63 -1.30 -2.34
C PHE A 161 7.07 -1.73 -2.08
N THR A 162 7.68 -2.43 -3.05
CA THR A 162 9.06 -2.88 -2.94
C THR A 162 9.98 -1.89 -3.64
N LEU A 163 11.04 -1.47 -2.94
CA LEU A 163 12.14 -0.72 -3.53
C LEU A 163 13.30 -1.70 -3.77
N GLN A 164 13.82 -1.71 -4.99
CA GLN A 164 15.02 -2.47 -5.31
C GLN A 164 16.26 -1.65 -4.95
N ASN A 165 17.27 -2.29 -4.35
CA ASN A 165 18.58 -1.65 -4.23
C ASN A 165 19.17 -1.49 -5.62
N TYR A 166 19.51 -0.27 -5.99
CA TYR A 166 20.43 -0.03 -7.08
C TYR A 166 21.84 -0.43 -6.60
N ALA A 167 22.36 -1.50 -7.19
CA ALA A 167 23.78 -1.87 -7.05
C ALA A 167 24.57 -1.11 -8.09
#